data_e08e9ca9ccbe5ccc3cca152c94ce2ef8
#
_entry.id   e08e9ca9ccbe5ccc3cca152c94ce2ef8
#
_cell.length_a   1.000
_cell.length_b   1.000
_cell.length_c   1.000
_cell.angle_alpha   90.00
_cell.angle_beta   90.00
_cell.angle_gamma   90.00
#
_symmetry.space_group_name_H-M   'P 1'
#
loop_
_entity.id
_entity.type
_entity.pdbx_description
1 polymer ?
#
loop_
_entity_poly.entity_id
_entity_poly.type
_entity_poly.pdbx_seq_one_letter_code
_entity_poly.pdbx_strand_id
1 'polypeptide(L)'
;VSTKRLTEHLVQFTRFGFINAYLVREDDGLTLVDTTLPRAADGLIAAARDAGGSIRRIALTHGHGDHIGSVDQLRRRLGPGVQVLLGDLDARIHGGEWVRDGTPQGRRSKPPGSWPKLTTVPDVRLRHGDRVGSLEVIDSPGHSPGHVAFRDTRDGTVIAGDVFTSIGGLVTTSVRNWRFPLATMATFDRAQNLESARALRALEPPLLVVGHGPARHAPAPAMDRAVARAAAQ
;
A
#
# COMPACT_ATOMS: atom_id res chain seq x y z
N VAL A 1 -0.91 5.14 -18.46
CA VAL A 1 -0.07 4.18 -17.74
C VAL A 1 1.38 4.48 -18.06
N SER A 2 2.23 4.49 -17.06
CA SER A 2 3.68 4.57 -17.21
C SER A 2 4.37 3.60 -16.26
N THR A 3 5.55 3.13 -16.64
CA THR A 3 6.44 2.33 -15.80
C THR A 3 7.77 3.05 -15.63
N LYS A 4 8.37 2.93 -14.45
CA LYS A 4 9.67 3.52 -14.15
C LYS A 4 10.46 2.57 -13.24
N ARG A 5 11.67 2.19 -13.65
CA ARG A 5 12.60 1.51 -12.76
C ARG A 5 13.14 2.48 -11.73
N LEU A 6 12.98 2.17 -10.45
CA LEU A 6 13.43 3.01 -9.34
C LEU A 6 14.73 2.50 -8.74
N THR A 7 14.88 1.17 -8.58
CA THR A 7 16.10 0.49 -8.14
C THR A 7 16.36 -0.73 -9.03
N GLU A 8 17.40 -1.49 -8.75
CA GLU A 8 17.65 -2.79 -9.40
C GLU A 8 16.47 -3.75 -9.20
N HIS A 9 15.83 -3.67 -8.02
CA HIS A 9 14.79 -4.60 -7.60
C HIS A 9 13.37 -4.06 -7.75
N LEU A 10 13.18 -2.72 -7.95
CA LEU A 10 11.87 -2.08 -7.88
C LEU A 10 11.49 -1.35 -9.16
N VAL A 11 10.33 -1.70 -9.72
CA VAL A 11 9.69 -0.98 -10.83
C VAL A 11 8.36 -0.42 -10.35
N GLN A 12 8.17 0.89 -10.51
CA GLN A 12 6.90 1.57 -10.28
C GLN A 12 6.03 1.50 -11.53
N PHE A 13 4.80 1.08 -11.37
CA PHE A 13 3.71 1.18 -12.33
C PHE A 13 2.78 2.31 -11.87
N THR A 14 2.52 3.30 -12.73
CA THR A 14 1.66 4.44 -12.39
C THR A 14 0.48 4.53 -13.35
N ARG A 15 -0.72 4.68 -12.80
CA ARG A 15 -1.96 4.88 -13.53
C ARG A 15 -2.53 6.27 -13.24
N PHE A 16 -3.11 6.92 -14.25
CA PHE A 16 -3.66 8.30 -14.17
C PHE A 16 -2.66 9.35 -13.65
N GLY A 17 -1.36 9.05 -13.72
CA GLY A 17 -0.29 9.95 -13.31
C GLY A 17 -0.01 9.98 -11.80
N PHE A 18 -0.79 9.28 -10.96
CA PHE A 18 -0.61 9.36 -9.51
C PHE A 18 -0.99 8.11 -8.69
N ILE A 19 -1.66 7.10 -9.25
CA ILE A 19 -1.99 5.86 -8.54
C ILE A 19 -0.93 4.82 -8.86
N ASN A 20 -0.27 4.30 -7.85
CA ASN A 20 0.90 3.43 -8.00
C ASN A 20 0.62 1.98 -7.61
N ALA A 21 1.32 1.09 -8.28
CA ALA A 21 1.60 -0.27 -7.88
C ALA A 21 3.09 -0.54 -8.13
N TYR A 22 3.64 -1.56 -7.49
CA TYR A 22 5.08 -1.81 -7.55
C TYR A 22 5.37 -3.25 -7.88
N LEU A 23 6.33 -3.48 -8.78
CA LEU A 23 6.85 -4.79 -9.11
C LEU A 23 8.21 -4.93 -8.43
N VAL A 24 8.30 -5.84 -7.48
CA VAL A 24 9.53 -6.18 -6.77
C VAL A 24 10.09 -7.45 -7.35
N ARG A 25 11.34 -7.40 -7.82
CA ARG A 25 12.05 -8.56 -8.37
C ARG A 25 12.47 -9.49 -7.25
N GLU A 26 12.13 -10.76 -7.41
CA GLU A 26 12.52 -11.84 -6.51
C GLU A 26 13.25 -12.95 -7.28
N ASP A 27 13.88 -13.89 -6.59
CA ASP A 27 14.59 -14.99 -7.22
C ASP A 27 13.66 -15.94 -8.00
N ASP A 28 12.39 -16.05 -7.57
CA ASP A 28 11.38 -16.93 -8.18
C ASP A 28 10.38 -16.20 -9.09
N GLY A 29 10.58 -14.91 -9.35
CA GLY A 29 9.68 -14.08 -10.18
C GLY A 29 9.46 -12.69 -9.64
N LEU A 30 8.20 -12.24 -9.56
CA LEU A 30 7.86 -10.89 -9.11
C LEU A 30 6.80 -10.92 -8.01
N THR A 31 7.00 -10.10 -6.99
CA THR A 31 5.96 -9.67 -6.06
C THR A 31 5.35 -8.37 -6.57
N LEU A 32 4.04 -8.38 -6.86
CA LEU A 32 3.28 -7.18 -7.17
C LEU A 32 2.73 -6.60 -5.88
N VAL A 33 3.12 -5.37 -5.55
CA VAL A 33 2.55 -4.63 -4.41
C VAL A 33 1.48 -3.67 -4.93
N ASP A 34 0.25 -3.85 -4.47
CA ASP A 34 -0.99 -3.21 -4.92
C ASP A 34 -1.35 -3.47 -6.39
N THR A 35 -2.60 -3.15 -6.76
CA THR A 35 -3.13 -3.49 -8.10
C THR A 35 -3.87 -2.33 -8.77
N THR A 36 -3.82 -1.15 -8.18
CA THR A 36 -4.53 0.06 -8.62
C THR A 36 -6.05 -0.13 -8.73
N LEU A 37 -6.72 0.74 -9.45
CA LEU A 37 -8.16 0.68 -9.76
C LEU A 37 -8.51 -0.53 -10.67
N PRO A 38 -9.79 -0.92 -10.78
CA PRO A 38 -10.24 -1.97 -11.70
C PRO A 38 -9.74 -1.78 -13.13
N ARG A 39 -9.60 -2.89 -13.88
CA ARG A 39 -9.17 -2.94 -15.28
C ARG A 39 -7.69 -2.60 -15.50
N ALA A 40 -6.82 -2.84 -14.52
CA ALA A 40 -5.37 -2.67 -14.69
C ALA A 40 -4.63 -4.00 -14.94
N ALA A 41 -5.28 -5.15 -14.82
CA ALA A 41 -4.61 -6.46 -14.84
C ALA A 41 -3.74 -6.68 -16.08
N ASP A 42 -4.24 -6.37 -17.28
CA ASP A 42 -3.49 -6.59 -18.53
C ASP A 42 -2.23 -5.68 -18.57
N GLY A 43 -2.37 -4.42 -18.12
CA GLY A 43 -1.24 -3.50 -18.03
C GLY A 43 -0.21 -3.92 -16.99
N LEU A 44 -0.65 -4.44 -15.83
CA LEU A 44 0.23 -4.94 -14.78
C LEU A 44 0.98 -6.21 -15.21
N ILE A 45 0.29 -7.13 -15.93
CA ILE A 45 0.92 -8.34 -16.49
C ILE A 45 1.94 -7.97 -17.57
N ALA A 46 1.61 -6.99 -18.44
CA ALA A 46 2.55 -6.50 -19.45
C ALA A 46 3.79 -5.86 -18.78
N ALA A 47 3.58 -4.99 -17.79
CA ALA A 47 4.67 -4.38 -17.02
C ALA A 47 5.56 -5.42 -16.31
N ALA A 48 4.97 -6.50 -15.79
CA ALA A 48 5.71 -7.60 -15.18
C ALA A 48 6.60 -8.33 -16.21
N ARG A 49 6.07 -8.58 -17.40
CA ARG A 49 6.84 -9.18 -18.51
C ARG A 49 8.00 -8.27 -18.94
N ASP A 50 7.74 -6.96 -19.08
CA ASP A 50 8.76 -5.97 -19.44
C ASP A 50 9.83 -5.83 -18.33
N ALA A 51 9.46 -6.06 -17.07
CA ALA A 51 10.38 -6.17 -15.96
C ALA A 51 11.18 -7.49 -15.92
N GLY A 52 10.90 -8.41 -16.85
CA GLY A 52 11.64 -9.66 -17.04
C GLY A 52 11.19 -10.80 -16.12
N GLY A 53 9.91 -10.80 -15.67
CA GLY A 53 9.40 -11.86 -14.81
C GLY A 53 7.89 -12.07 -14.89
N SER A 54 7.39 -13.03 -14.12
CA SER A 54 5.97 -13.31 -13.92
C SER A 54 5.57 -13.01 -12.48
N ILE A 55 4.35 -12.49 -12.28
CA ILE A 55 3.82 -12.23 -10.94
C ILE A 55 3.57 -13.57 -10.23
N ARG A 56 4.21 -13.78 -9.10
CA ARG A 56 4.05 -14.94 -8.23
C ARG A 56 3.21 -14.63 -7.00
N ARG A 57 3.26 -13.37 -6.54
CA ARG A 57 2.56 -12.88 -5.35
C ARG A 57 1.95 -11.53 -5.63
N ILE A 58 0.79 -11.30 -5.03
CA ILE A 58 0.12 -9.99 -4.97
C ILE A 58 0.03 -9.64 -3.49
N ALA A 59 0.88 -8.75 -3.03
CA ALA A 59 0.90 -8.24 -1.67
C ALA A 59 0.19 -6.88 -1.62
N LEU A 60 -0.80 -6.74 -0.77
CA LEU A 60 -1.64 -5.55 -0.71
C LEU A 60 -1.28 -4.74 0.54
N THR A 61 -1.06 -3.44 0.36
CA THR A 61 -0.80 -2.55 1.48
C THR A 61 -2.04 -2.40 2.36
N HIS A 62 -3.21 -2.29 1.73
CA HIS A 62 -4.49 -2.16 2.43
C HIS A 62 -5.68 -2.44 1.49
N GLY A 63 -6.89 -2.43 2.05
CA GLY A 63 -8.11 -2.90 1.39
C GLY A 63 -8.90 -1.87 0.58
N HIS A 64 -8.40 -0.66 0.30
CA HIS A 64 -9.14 0.32 -0.50
C HIS A 64 -9.15 0.00 -1.99
N GLY A 65 -10.21 0.41 -2.68
CA GLY A 65 -10.51 0.03 -4.06
C GLY A 65 -9.49 0.46 -5.11
N ASP A 66 -8.72 1.49 -4.84
CA ASP A 66 -7.63 1.97 -5.69
C ASP A 66 -6.28 1.27 -5.44
N HIS A 67 -6.25 0.33 -4.50
CA HIS A 67 -5.14 -0.59 -4.24
C HIS A 67 -5.46 -2.03 -4.61
N ILE A 68 -6.71 -2.47 -4.37
CA ILE A 68 -7.12 -3.86 -4.61
C ILE A 68 -7.95 -4.05 -5.89
N GLY A 69 -8.23 -2.98 -6.63
CA GLY A 69 -9.28 -2.96 -7.68
C GLY A 69 -9.09 -3.97 -8.81
N SER A 70 -7.88 -4.42 -9.08
CA SER A 70 -7.61 -5.41 -10.13
C SER A 70 -7.26 -6.80 -9.60
N VAL A 71 -7.32 -7.06 -8.29
CA VAL A 71 -6.98 -8.36 -7.67
C VAL A 71 -7.77 -9.51 -8.28
N ASP A 72 -9.10 -9.41 -8.32
CA ASP A 72 -9.96 -10.47 -8.86
C ASP A 72 -9.68 -10.76 -10.35
N GLN A 73 -9.37 -9.71 -11.11
CA GLN A 73 -9.03 -9.86 -12.52
C GLN A 73 -7.65 -10.53 -12.69
N LEU A 74 -6.67 -10.12 -11.90
CA LEU A 74 -5.33 -10.74 -11.88
C LEU A 74 -5.41 -12.20 -11.48
N ARG A 75 -6.14 -12.54 -10.41
CA ARG A 75 -6.32 -13.93 -9.96
C ARG A 75 -6.92 -14.81 -11.06
N ARG A 76 -7.94 -14.31 -11.78
CA ARG A 76 -8.53 -15.06 -12.92
C ARG A 76 -7.55 -15.25 -14.08
N ARG A 77 -6.71 -14.23 -14.38
CA ARG A 77 -5.77 -14.26 -15.52
C ARG A 77 -4.53 -15.11 -15.23
N LEU A 78 -4.01 -15.05 -14.01
CA LEU A 78 -2.76 -15.69 -13.61
C LEU A 78 -3.00 -17.10 -13.02
N GLY A 79 -4.24 -17.40 -12.62
CA GLY A 79 -4.63 -18.70 -12.07
C GLY A 79 -4.36 -18.82 -10.56
N PRO A 80 -4.70 -19.99 -9.99
CA PRO A 80 -4.64 -20.22 -8.54
C PRO A 80 -3.22 -20.29 -7.97
N GLY A 81 -2.20 -20.41 -8.81
CA GLY A 81 -0.80 -20.44 -8.37
C GLY A 81 -0.22 -19.09 -7.91
N VAL A 82 -0.93 -17.98 -8.18
CA VAL A 82 -0.54 -16.66 -7.68
C VAL A 82 -1.12 -16.47 -6.28
N GLN A 83 -0.27 -16.24 -5.29
CA GLN A 83 -0.72 -15.95 -3.92
C GLN A 83 -1.22 -14.51 -3.79
N VAL A 84 -2.31 -14.30 -3.05
CA VAL A 84 -2.83 -12.98 -2.66
C VAL A 84 -2.68 -12.82 -1.16
N LEU A 85 -2.00 -11.73 -0.74
CA LEU A 85 -1.65 -11.48 0.64
C LEU A 85 -2.18 -10.10 1.05
N LEU A 86 -2.82 -10.00 2.22
CA LEU A 86 -3.40 -8.76 2.75
C LEU A 86 -3.27 -8.74 4.28
N GLY A 87 -3.09 -7.56 4.86
CA GLY A 87 -3.06 -7.39 6.32
C GLY A 87 -4.27 -8.05 7.00
N ASP A 88 -4.05 -8.73 8.13
CA ASP A 88 -5.08 -9.59 8.77
C ASP A 88 -6.39 -8.85 9.00
N LEU A 89 -6.35 -7.62 9.53
CA LEU A 89 -7.57 -6.90 9.87
C LEU A 89 -8.33 -6.43 8.61
N ASP A 90 -7.64 -5.96 7.57
CA ASP A 90 -8.28 -5.57 6.32
C ASP A 90 -8.84 -6.80 5.58
N ALA A 91 -8.18 -7.95 5.65
CA ALA A 91 -8.71 -9.21 5.12
C ALA A 91 -10.01 -9.64 5.83
N ARG A 92 -10.08 -9.46 7.16
CA ARG A 92 -11.29 -9.73 7.96
C ARG A 92 -12.42 -8.75 7.60
N ILE A 93 -12.10 -7.47 7.38
CA ILE A 93 -13.09 -6.47 6.94
C ILE A 93 -13.70 -6.87 5.58
N HIS A 94 -12.88 -7.29 4.62
CA HIS A 94 -13.36 -7.83 3.34
C HIS A 94 -14.18 -9.12 3.50
N GLY A 95 -13.90 -9.91 4.53
CA GLY A 95 -14.70 -11.07 4.94
C GLY A 95 -16.03 -10.71 5.65
N GLY A 96 -16.31 -9.43 5.85
CA GLY A 96 -17.54 -8.94 6.49
C GLY A 96 -17.44 -8.69 7.99
N GLU A 97 -16.25 -8.79 8.58
CA GLU A 97 -16.02 -8.41 9.98
C GLU A 97 -15.80 -6.89 10.07
N TRP A 98 -16.77 -6.17 10.62
CA TRP A 98 -16.65 -4.73 10.80
C TRP A 98 -15.83 -4.37 12.04
N VAL A 99 -15.00 -3.35 11.93
CA VAL A 99 -14.24 -2.80 13.06
C VAL A 99 -15.13 -1.96 13.97
N ARG A 100 -14.73 -1.84 15.25
CA ARG A 100 -15.34 -0.87 16.16
C ARG A 100 -14.81 0.51 15.83
N ASP A 101 -15.71 1.50 15.77
CA ASP A 101 -15.42 2.88 15.41
C ASP A 101 -14.72 3.70 16.51
N GLY A 102 -14.30 3.07 17.61
CA GLY A 102 -13.67 3.74 18.75
C GLY A 102 -14.62 4.58 19.59
N THR A 103 -15.93 4.65 19.25
CA THR A 103 -16.90 5.33 20.09
C THR A 103 -17.20 4.53 21.37
N PRO A 104 -17.62 5.19 22.48
CA PRO A 104 -17.99 4.50 23.72
C PRO A 104 -19.07 3.42 23.52
N GLN A 105 -19.93 3.56 22.51
CA GLN A 105 -20.97 2.61 22.16
C GLN A 105 -20.47 1.44 21.32
N GLY A 106 -19.20 1.52 20.85
CA GLY A 106 -18.53 0.43 20.12
C GLY A 106 -19.31 -0.06 18.90
N ARG A 107 -19.92 0.86 18.13
CA ARG A 107 -20.62 0.51 16.89
C ARG A 107 -19.67 -0.15 15.92
N ARG A 108 -20.13 -1.23 15.32
CA ARG A 108 -19.43 -1.83 14.18
C ARG A 108 -19.84 -1.05 12.92
N SER A 109 -18.92 -0.31 12.35
CA SER A 109 -19.15 0.43 11.11
C SER A 109 -18.10 0.09 10.07
N LYS A 110 -18.47 0.28 8.81
CA LYS A 110 -17.52 0.19 7.70
C LYS A 110 -16.52 1.34 7.83
N PRO A 111 -15.20 1.06 7.78
CA PRO A 111 -14.21 2.14 7.79
C PRO A 111 -14.39 3.10 6.61
N PRO A 112 -13.93 4.37 6.74
CA PRO A 112 -13.92 5.31 5.63
C PRO A 112 -13.19 4.75 4.40
N GLY A 113 -13.42 5.36 3.24
CA GLY A 113 -12.81 4.93 1.98
C GLY A 113 -13.67 3.97 1.17
N SER A 114 -13.14 3.56 0.04
CA SER A 114 -13.81 2.65 -0.89
C SER A 114 -13.42 1.20 -0.57
N TRP A 115 -14.37 0.41 -0.12
CA TRP A 115 -14.19 -1.02 0.17
C TRP A 115 -15.03 -1.86 -0.81
N PRO A 116 -14.57 -2.10 -2.04
CA PRO A 116 -15.29 -2.91 -3.00
C PRO A 116 -15.36 -4.36 -2.52
N LYS A 117 -16.41 -5.06 -2.94
CA LYS A 117 -16.50 -6.50 -2.68
C LYS A 117 -15.36 -7.21 -3.43
N LEU A 118 -14.54 -7.95 -2.70
CA LEU A 118 -13.50 -8.81 -3.23
C LEU A 118 -14.05 -10.25 -3.33
N THR A 119 -13.92 -10.88 -4.48
CA THR A 119 -14.30 -12.31 -4.65
C THR A 119 -13.11 -13.24 -4.37
N THR A 120 -11.89 -12.73 -4.55
CA THR A 120 -10.67 -13.42 -4.16
C THR A 120 -10.48 -13.32 -2.64
N VAL A 121 -10.54 -14.45 -1.97
CA VAL A 121 -10.15 -14.52 -0.57
C VAL A 121 -8.62 -14.49 -0.50
N PRO A 122 -8.01 -13.61 0.31
CA PRO A 122 -6.56 -13.64 0.50
C PRO A 122 -6.06 -15.01 0.99
N ASP A 123 -5.03 -15.52 0.33
CA ASP A 123 -4.44 -16.83 0.67
C ASP A 123 -3.65 -16.73 1.98
N VAL A 124 -3.07 -15.55 2.26
CA VAL A 124 -2.26 -15.27 3.45
C VAL A 124 -2.72 -13.97 4.11
N ARG A 125 -2.88 -14.01 5.42
CA ARG A 125 -3.14 -12.83 6.26
C ARG A 125 -1.82 -12.37 6.87
N LEU A 126 -1.38 -11.19 6.46
CA LEU A 126 -0.09 -10.62 6.85
C LEU A 126 -0.14 -10.02 8.27
N ARG A 127 0.98 -10.16 8.97
CA ARG A 127 1.24 -9.58 10.30
C ARG A 127 2.63 -8.96 10.32
N HIS A 128 2.86 -8.09 11.27
CA HIS A 128 4.16 -7.49 11.50
C HIS A 128 5.28 -8.55 11.58
N GLY A 129 6.38 -8.31 10.87
CA GLY A 129 7.54 -9.20 10.84
C GLY A 129 7.45 -10.36 9.84
N ASP A 130 6.27 -10.61 9.25
CA ASP A 130 6.14 -11.61 8.17
C ASP A 130 7.04 -11.26 6.98
N ARG A 131 7.31 -12.25 6.13
CA ARG A 131 8.10 -12.09 4.92
C ARG A 131 7.27 -12.41 3.67
N VAL A 132 7.41 -11.55 2.66
CA VAL A 132 6.84 -11.75 1.32
C VAL A 132 7.99 -11.62 0.32
N GLY A 133 8.68 -12.74 0.04
CA GLY A 133 9.95 -12.70 -0.67
C GLY A 133 10.99 -11.89 0.11
N SER A 134 11.58 -10.88 -0.53
CA SER A 134 12.53 -9.95 0.10
C SER A 134 11.89 -8.91 1.02
N LEU A 135 10.57 -8.78 0.97
CA LEU A 135 9.83 -7.75 1.68
C LEU A 135 9.50 -8.17 3.12
N GLU A 136 9.88 -7.37 4.09
CA GLU A 136 9.45 -7.44 5.47
C GLU A 136 8.16 -6.63 5.65
N VAL A 137 7.18 -7.23 6.31
CA VAL A 137 5.88 -6.59 6.62
C VAL A 137 6.01 -5.73 7.86
N ILE A 138 5.63 -4.46 7.73
CA ILE A 138 5.61 -3.49 8.84
C ILE A 138 4.15 -3.09 9.09
N ASP A 139 3.61 -3.40 10.26
CA ASP A 139 2.30 -2.86 10.64
C ASP A 139 2.33 -1.33 10.57
N SER A 140 1.40 -0.77 9.86
CA SER A 140 1.28 0.67 9.70
C SER A 140 -0.18 1.12 9.66
N PRO A 141 -0.97 0.74 10.70
CA PRO A 141 -2.40 1.03 10.75
C PRO A 141 -2.68 2.52 10.85
N GLY A 142 -3.91 2.90 10.54
CA GLY A 142 -4.42 4.25 10.66
C GLY A 142 -5.10 4.73 9.38
N HIS A 143 -4.47 4.65 8.21
CA HIS A 143 -5.15 4.93 6.95
C HIS A 143 -6.28 3.91 6.72
N SER A 144 -6.00 2.64 6.85
CA SER A 144 -6.99 1.59 7.11
C SER A 144 -6.66 0.88 8.42
N PRO A 145 -7.61 0.13 9.02
CA PRO A 145 -7.37 -0.59 10.26
C PRO A 145 -6.25 -1.64 10.16
N GLY A 146 -6.15 -2.33 9.03
CA GLY A 146 -5.17 -3.40 8.77
C GLY A 146 -4.07 -3.01 7.78
N HIS A 147 -3.82 -1.71 7.60
CA HIS A 147 -2.78 -1.22 6.70
C HIS A 147 -1.40 -1.75 7.09
N VAL A 148 -0.64 -2.21 6.08
CA VAL A 148 0.76 -2.62 6.22
C VAL A 148 1.64 -1.87 5.20
N ALA A 149 2.86 -1.58 5.59
CA ALA A 149 3.94 -1.17 4.71
C ALA A 149 4.90 -2.33 4.48
N PHE A 150 5.72 -2.24 3.45
CA PHE A 150 6.75 -3.23 3.16
C PHE A 150 8.12 -2.57 3.13
N ARG A 151 9.12 -3.24 3.73
CA ARG A 151 10.52 -2.84 3.64
C ARG A 151 11.28 -3.89 2.85
N ASP A 152 11.92 -3.51 1.76
CA ASP A 152 12.86 -4.38 1.07
C ASP A 152 14.13 -4.54 1.91
N THR A 153 14.45 -5.76 2.32
CA THR A 153 15.57 -6.03 3.22
C THR A 153 16.93 -6.00 2.53
N ARG A 154 16.95 -5.92 1.21
CA ARG A 154 18.17 -5.85 0.41
C ARG A 154 18.74 -4.43 0.33
N ASP A 155 17.89 -3.43 0.22
CA ASP A 155 18.30 -2.04 0.01
C ASP A 155 17.63 -1.02 0.98
N GLY A 156 16.73 -1.49 1.86
CA GLY A 156 16.02 -0.65 2.82
C GLY A 156 14.90 0.21 2.23
N THR A 157 14.56 0.05 0.96
CA THR A 157 13.43 0.75 0.33
C THR A 157 12.14 0.46 1.09
N VAL A 158 11.34 1.51 1.39
CA VAL A 158 10.04 1.37 2.04
C VAL A 158 8.91 1.67 1.05
N ILE A 159 7.99 0.72 0.90
CA ILE A 159 6.72 0.87 0.20
C ILE A 159 5.67 1.17 1.25
N ALA A 160 5.34 2.44 1.42
CA ALA A 160 4.57 2.94 2.56
C ALA A 160 3.05 2.90 2.36
N GLY A 161 2.56 2.45 1.19
CA GLY A 161 1.13 2.54 0.86
C GLY A 161 0.61 3.96 1.08
N ASP A 162 -0.47 4.09 1.82
CA ASP A 162 -1.15 5.36 2.09
C ASP A 162 -0.91 5.91 3.51
N VAL A 163 0.17 5.52 4.17
CA VAL A 163 0.66 6.26 5.36
C VAL A 163 1.05 7.68 4.97
N PHE A 164 1.62 7.83 3.77
CA PHE A 164 1.99 9.09 3.15
C PHE A 164 1.41 9.21 1.74
N THR A 165 1.23 10.44 1.28
CA THR A 165 1.07 10.79 -0.14
C THR A 165 2.11 11.81 -0.54
N SER A 166 2.58 11.75 -1.78
CA SER A 166 3.59 12.71 -2.30
C SER A 166 3.04 13.66 -3.37
N ILE A 167 1.71 13.69 -3.56
CA ILE A 167 1.05 14.63 -4.47
C ILE A 167 1.15 16.04 -3.92
N GLY A 168 1.90 16.89 -4.63
CA GLY A 168 2.13 18.27 -4.22
C GLY A 168 3.10 18.46 -3.05
N GLY A 169 3.85 17.42 -2.70
CA GLY A 169 4.79 17.35 -1.59
C GLY A 169 4.48 16.14 -0.71
N LEU A 170 5.48 15.71 0.09
CA LEU A 170 5.27 14.60 1.01
C LEU A 170 4.48 15.08 2.22
N VAL A 171 3.34 14.42 2.49
CA VAL A 171 2.51 14.64 3.67
C VAL A 171 1.97 13.30 4.18
N THR A 172 1.70 13.20 5.48
CA THR A 172 0.94 12.06 6.03
C THR A 172 -0.52 12.16 5.62
N THR A 173 -1.22 11.05 5.47
CA THR A 173 -2.67 11.07 5.20
C THR A 173 -3.51 11.46 6.41
N SER A 174 -2.88 11.64 7.58
CA SER A 174 -3.48 12.25 8.77
C SER A 174 -3.89 13.71 8.55
N VAL A 175 -3.20 14.42 7.64
CA VAL A 175 -3.34 15.87 7.43
C VAL A 175 -4.04 16.15 6.10
N ARG A 176 -4.95 17.11 6.12
CA ARG A 176 -5.65 17.54 4.90
C ARG A 176 -4.66 18.09 3.86
N ASN A 177 -4.55 17.37 2.73
CA ASN A 177 -3.82 17.83 1.56
C ASN A 177 -4.82 18.36 0.52
N TRP A 178 -4.82 19.68 0.29
CA TRP A 178 -5.72 20.32 -0.66
C TRP A 178 -5.56 19.85 -2.11
N ARG A 179 -4.38 19.35 -2.45
CA ARG A 179 -4.09 18.79 -3.78
C ARG A 179 -4.56 17.34 -3.94
N PHE A 180 -4.76 16.63 -2.82
CA PHE A 180 -5.30 15.26 -2.81
C PHE A 180 -6.06 15.01 -1.49
N PRO A 181 -7.25 15.61 -1.32
CA PRO A 181 -8.01 15.51 -0.06
C PRO A 181 -8.58 14.11 0.19
N LEU A 182 -8.73 13.29 -0.86
CA LEU A 182 -9.36 11.97 -0.75
C LEU A 182 -8.61 11.05 0.20
N ALA A 183 -7.26 11.06 0.20
CA ALA A 183 -6.47 10.23 1.11
C ALA A 183 -6.78 10.53 2.59
N THR A 184 -6.90 11.82 2.96
CA THR A 184 -7.23 12.19 4.33
C THR A 184 -8.68 11.84 4.70
N MET A 185 -9.61 11.99 3.75
CA MET A 185 -11.03 11.64 3.97
C MET A 185 -11.22 10.12 4.13
N ALA A 186 -10.37 9.32 3.50
CA ALA A 186 -10.37 7.86 3.59
C ALA A 186 -9.63 7.33 4.82
N THR A 187 -8.88 8.18 5.55
CA THR A 187 -8.11 7.77 6.72
C THR A 187 -9.02 7.49 7.92
N PHE A 188 -8.94 6.25 8.41
CA PHE A 188 -9.77 5.73 9.51
C PHE A 188 -9.40 6.35 10.86
N ASP A 189 -8.11 6.30 11.22
CA ASP A 189 -7.58 6.85 12.47
C ASP A 189 -6.33 7.69 12.17
N ARG A 190 -6.49 9.01 12.33
CA ARG A 190 -5.42 9.97 12.01
C ARG A 190 -4.29 9.94 13.02
N ALA A 191 -4.60 9.70 14.29
CA ALA A 191 -3.58 9.63 15.34
C ALA A 191 -2.72 8.38 15.15
N GLN A 192 -3.35 7.25 14.90
CA GLN A 192 -2.65 6.00 14.63
C GLN A 192 -1.82 6.07 13.33
N ASN A 193 -2.35 6.72 12.27
CA ASN A 193 -1.58 6.93 11.05
C ASN A 193 -0.33 7.83 11.27
N LEU A 194 -0.41 8.80 12.18
CA LEU A 194 0.75 9.61 12.56
C LEU A 194 1.82 8.75 13.28
N GLU A 195 1.43 7.86 14.18
CA GLU A 195 2.36 6.93 14.83
C GLU A 195 3.01 5.98 13.80
N SER A 196 2.23 5.46 12.85
CA SER A 196 2.74 4.67 11.73
C SER A 196 3.75 5.46 10.89
N ALA A 197 3.47 6.74 10.62
CA ALA A 197 4.39 7.60 9.89
C ALA A 197 5.71 7.83 10.64
N ARG A 198 5.67 7.97 11.98
CA ARG A 198 6.87 8.06 12.84
C ARG A 198 7.68 6.76 12.80
N ALA A 199 7.00 5.62 12.91
CA ALA A 199 7.64 4.32 12.84
C ALA A 199 8.35 4.09 11.48
N LEU A 200 7.68 4.41 10.36
CA LEU A 200 8.31 4.29 9.03
C LEU A 200 9.47 5.29 8.86
N ARG A 201 9.39 6.48 9.44
CA ARG A 201 10.50 7.44 9.42
C ARG A 201 11.72 6.93 10.19
N ALA A 202 11.50 6.25 11.32
CA ALA A 202 12.57 5.68 12.14
C ALA A 202 13.35 4.54 11.44
N LEU A 203 12.81 3.95 10.37
CA LEU A 203 13.51 2.97 9.53
C LEU A 203 14.60 3.60 8.64
N GLU A 204 14.67 4.93 8.57
CA GLU A 204 15.63 5.69 7.75
C GLU A 204 15.73 5.22 6.29
N PRO A 205 14.60 5.08 5.56
CA PRO A 205 14.64 4.52 4.22
C PRO A 205 15.46 5.39 3.27
N PRO A 206 16.32 4.81 2.42
CA PRO A 206 17.01 5.56 1.37
C PRO A 206 16.05 5.96 0.23
N LEU A 207 14.98 5.19 0.06
CA LEU A 207 13.90 5.41 -0.90
C LEU A 207 12.56 5.15 -0.23
N LEU A 208 11.65 6.12 -0.34
CA LEU A 208 10.25 5.99 0.06
C LEU A 208 9.36 6.03 -1.18
N VAL A 209 8.51 5.02 -1.32
CA VAL A 209 7.49 4.96 -2.36
C VAL A 209 6.11 4.84 -1.72
N VAL A 210 5.09 5.42 -2.35
CA VAL A 210 3.76 5.65 -1.78
C VAL A 210 2.66 5.24 -2.75
N GLY A 211 1.46 4.99 -2.26
CA GLY A 211 0.30 4.67 -3.11
C GLY A 211 -0.03 5.79 -4.10
N HIS A 212 0.21 7.05 -3.73
CA HIS A 212 -0.17 8.20 -4.55
C HIS A 212 0.96 9.24 -4.68
N GLY A 213 1.42 9.43 -5.93
CA GLY A 213 2.42 10.43 -6.30
C GLY A 213 3.84 9.87 -6.51
N PRO A 214 4.84 10.74 -6.72
CA PRO A 214 6.19 10.33 -7.08
C PRO A 214 6.98 9.71 -5.91
N ALA A 215 7.89 8.80 -6.25
CA ALA A 215 8.89 8.26 -5.34
C ALA A 215 9.80 9.36 -4.75
N ARG A 216 10.34 9.15 -3.56
CA ARG A 216 11.21 10.10 -2.86
C ARG A 216 12.53 9.44 -2.46
N HIS A 217 13.61 9.84 -3.10
CA HIS A 217 14.97 9.50 -2.67
C HIS A 217 15.39 10.39 -1.49
N ALA A 218 16.21 9.85 -0.59
CA ALA A 218 16.65 10.52 0.65
C ALA A 218 15.48 11.23 1.37
N PRO A 219 14.37 10.53 1.68
CA PRO A 219 13.11 11.15 2.08
C PRO A 219 13.13 11.73 3.50
N ALA A 220 14.15 11.47 4.30
CA ALA A 220 14.21 11.80 5.72
C ALA A 220 13.78 13.23 6.05
N PRO A 221 14.34 14.30 5.43
CA PRO A 221 13.93 15.66 5.76
C PRO A 221 12.47 15.98 5.39
N ALA A 222 11.95 15.31 4.34
CA ALA A 222 10.56 15.48 3.92
C ALA A 222 9.60 14.73 4.85
N MET A 223 9.99 13.55 5.32
CA MET A 223 9.23 12.76 6.30
C MET A 223 9.17 13.50 7.64
N ASP A 224 10.29 14.09 8.10
CA ASP A 224 10.34 14.88 9.34
C ASP A 224 9.36 16.08 9.28
N ARG A 225 9.35 16.82 8.17
CA ARG A 225 8.37 17.91 7.97
C ARG A 225 6.93 17.41 7.92
N ALA A 226 6.67 16.28 7.27
CA ALA A 226 5.34 15.69 7.18
C ALA A 226 4.81 15.27 8.56
N VAL A 227 5.66 14.61 9.36
CA VAL A 227 5.34 14.18 10.73
C VAL A 227 5.13 15.39 11.64
N ALA A 228 6.04 16.39 11.61
CA ALA A 228 5.91 17.61 12.42
C ALA A 228 4.62 18.37 12.08
N ARG A 229 4.28 18.49 10.81
CA ARG A 229 3.01 19.12 10.36
C ARG A 229 1.79 18.38 10.88
N ALA A 230 1.83 17.05 10.91
CA ALA A 230 0.71 16.25 11.40
C ALA A 230 0.57 16.33 12.93
N ALA A 231 1.69 16.40 13.66
CA ALA A 231 1.70 16.52 15.11
C ALA A 231 1.22 17.91 15.62
N ALA A 232 1.18 18.91 14.75
CA ALA A 232 0.73 20.28 15.08
C ALA A 232 -0.78 20.51 14.85
N GLN A 233 -1.53 19.50 14.41
CA GLN A 233 -2.98 19.57 14.17
C GLN A 233 -3.78 18.76 15.19
#